data_59be62aee33900c79cc4ab6673260293
#
_entry.id   59be62aee33900c79cc4ab6673260293
#
_cell.length_a   1.000
_cell.length_b   1.000
_cell.length_c   1.000
_cell.angle_alpha   90.00
_cell.angle_beta   90.00
_cell.angle_gamma   90.00
#
_symmetry.space_group_name_H-M   'P 1'
#
loop_
_entity.id
_entity.type
_entity.pdbx_description
1 polymer ?
#
loop_
_entity_poly.entity_id
_entity_poly.type
_entity_poly.pdbx_seq_one_letter_code
_entity_poly.pdbx_strand_id
1 'polypeptide(L)'
;MSSESLVAAATILAFGLIVLGVALGSAVGDGIVASKAVVAIARLPVARPIIFTFLFLGVGVLEAFPIISLGLAFYLLLVVANVPALLAHLSH
;
A
#
# COMPACT_ATOMS: atom_id res chain seq x y z
N MET A 1 25.09 14.58 12.24
CA MET A 1 23.69 14.70 11.81
C MET A 1 22.88 15.37 12.91
N SER A 2 22.14 16.41 12.58
CA SER A 2 21.28 17.05 13.56
C SER A 2 20.06 16.15 13.87
N SER A 3 19.38 16.41 14.99
CA SER A 3 18.17 15.66 15.32
C SER A 3 17.08 15.85 14.27
N GLU A 4 16.98 17.02 13.67
CA GLU A 4 16.02 17.29 12.59
C GLU A 4 16.35 16.48 11.34
N SER A 5 17.63 16.42 10.96
CA SER A 5 18.07 15.59 9.82
C SER A 5 17.82 14.12 10.08
N LEU A 6 18.03 13.67 11.30
CA LEU A 6 17.77 12.28 11.68
C LEU A 6 16.30 11.92 11.59
N VAL A 7 15.43 12.81 12.07
CA VAL A 7 13.97 12.61 11.96
C VAL A 7 13.54 12.58 10.50
N ALA A 8 14.04 13.49 9.68
CA ALA A 8 13.70 13.51 8.25
C ALA A 8 14.15 12.22 7.55
N ALA A 9 15.37 11.78 7.81
CA ALA A 9 15.90 10.55 7.21
C ALA A 9 15.11 9.32 7.65
N ALA A 10 14.78 9.22 8.94
CA ALA A 10 13.99 8.11 9.47
C ALA A 10 12.58 8.08 8.87
N THR A 11 11.95 9.23 8.70
CA THR A 11 10.61 9.33 8.13
C THR A 11 10.60 8.96 6.65
N ILE A 12 11.58 9.40 5.89
CA ILE A 12 11.71 9.03 4.47
C ILE A 12 11.91 7.53 4.33
N LEU A 13 12.76 6.94 5.17
CA LEU A 13 12.96 5.50 5.16
C LEU A 13 11.68 4.75 5.53
N ALA A 14 10.97 5.20 6.56
CA ALA A 14 9.70 4.60 6.96
C ALA A 14 8.66 4.69 5.84
N PHE A 15 8.56 5.83 5.17
CA PHE A 15 7.69 6.01 4.02
C PHE A 15 7.99 4.99 2.92
N GLY A 16 9.28 4.85 2.58
CA GLY A 16 9.70 3.88 1.57
C GLY A 16 9.39 2.44 1.94
N LEU A 17 9.56 2.07 3.21
CA LEU A 17 9.23 0.74 3.69
C LEU A 17 7.74 0.46 3.66
N ILE A 18 6.91 1.43 4.01
CA ILE A 18 5.44 1.30 3.93
C ILE A 18 5.02 1.08 2.47
N VAL A 19 5.50 1.90 1.56
CA VAL A 19 5.17 1.78 0.13
C VAL A 19 5.62 0.44 -0.43
N LEU A 20 6.83 0.00 -0.09
CA LEU A 20 7.34 -1.29 -0.53
C LEU A 20 6.49 -2.44 -0.01
N GLY A 21 6.17 -2.43 1.29
CA GLY A 21 5.35 -3.47 1.91
C GLY A 21 3.94 -3.53 1.32
N VAL A 22 3.33 -2.38 1.11
CA VAL A 22 2.00 -2.26 0.51
C VAL A 22 2.02 -2.78 -0.93
N ALA A 23 3.00 -2.38 -1.73
CA ALA A 23 3.10 -2.80 -3.13
C ALA A 23 3.29 -4.31 -3.25
N LEU A 24 4.20 -4.88 -2.46
CA LEU A 24 4.45 -6.32 -2.48
C LEU A 24 3.25 -7.11 -1.97
N GLY A 25 2.68 -6.69 -0.85
CA GLY A 25 1.54 -7.38 -0.24
C GLY A 25 0.31 -7.35 -1.14
N SER A 26 0.00 -6.20 -1.71
CA SER A 26 -1.14 -6.04 -2.62
C SER A 26 -0.94 -6.88 -3.90
N ALA A 27 0.24 -6.81 -4.51
CA ALA A 27 0.53 -7.55 -5.73
C ALA A 27 0.43 -9.07 -5.52
N VAL A 28 1.01 -9.57 -4.43
CA VAL A 28 0.96 -11.00 -4.12
C VAL A 28 -0.46 -11.43 -3.77
N GLY A 29 -1.15 -10.65 -2.93
CA GLY A 29 -2.52 -10.95 -2.53
C GLY A 29 -3.48 -10.97 -3.70
N ASP A 30 -3.45 -9.95 -4.55
CA ASP A 30 -4.30 -9.87 -5.73
C ASP A 30 -3.99 -11.01 -6.71
N GLY A 31 -2.72 -11.34 -6.89
CA GLY A 31 -2.30 -12.44 -7.74
C GLY A 31 -2.80 -13.79 -7.27
N ILE A 32 -2.75 -14.06 -5.97
CA ILE A 32 -3.25 -15.31 -5.39
C ILE A 32 -4.77 -15.40 -5.58
N VAL A 33 -5.50 -14.36 -5.26
CA VAL A 33 -6.96 -14.35 -5.39
C VAL A 33 -7.39 -14.53 -6.85
N ALA A 34 -6.76 -13.78 -7.77
CA ALA A 34 -7.08 -13.87 -9.19
C ALA A 34 -6.76 -15.25 -9.76
N SER A 35 -5.64 -15.85 -9.37
CA SER A 35 -5.23 -17.18 -9.79
C SER A 35 -6.26 -18.24 -9.36
N LYS A 36 -6.73 -18.18 -8.12
CA LYS A 36 -7.74 -19.11 -7.62
C LYS A 36 -9.08 -18.92 -8.30
N ALA A 37 -9.46 -17.67 -8.62
CA ALA A 37 -10.69 -17.37 -9.34
C ALA A 37 -10.66 -17.97 -10.75
N VAL A 38 -9.54 -17.86 -11.45
CA VAL A 38 -9.37 -18.44 -12.79
C VAL A 38 -9.54 -19.96 -12.74
N VAL A 39 -8.93 -20.63 -11.78
CA VAL A 39 -9.06 -22.09 -11.63
C VAL A 39 -10.51 -22.47 -11.32
N ALA A 40 -11.18 -21.73 -10.43
CA ALA A 40 -12.56 -22.01 -10.06
C ALA A 40 -13.52 -21.84 -11.24
N ILE A 41 -13.33 -20.82 -12.05
CA ILE A 41 -14.14 -20.59 -13.26
C ILE A 41 -13.91 -21.70 -14.28
N ALA A 42 -12.66 -22.14 -14.43
CA ALA A 42 -12.35 -23.25 -15.34
C ALA A 42 -13.04 -24.54 -14.94
N ARG A 43 -13.18 -24.78 -13.63
CA ARG A 43 -13.84 -25.99 -13.11
C ARG A 43 -15.35 -25.91 -13.14
N LEU A 44 -15.91 -24.74 -12.86
CA LEU A 44 -17.35 -24.50 -12.76
C LEU A 44 -17.73 -23.21 -13.52
N PRO A 45 -17.80 -23.24 -14.86
CA PRO A 45 -18.14 -22.05 -15.65
C PRO A 45 -19.49 -21.45 -15.29
N VAL A 46 -20.44 -22.26 -14.82
CA VAL A 46 -21.79 -21.81 -14.40
C VAL A 46 -21.69 -20.86 -13.20
N ALA A 47 -20.69 -21.02 -12.35
CA ALA A 47 -20.49 -20.17 -11.16
C ALA A 47 -19.76 -18.87 -11.46
N ARG A 48 -19.45 -18.57 -12.71
CA ARG A 48 -18.68 -17.38 -13.11
C ARG A 48 -19.21 -16.07 -12.52
N PRO A 49 -20.51 -15.76 -12.56
CA PRO A 49 -21.01 -14.50 -11.98
C PRO A 49 -20.75 -14.38 -10.49
N ILE A 50 -20.94 -15.48 -9.75
CA ILE A 50 -20.73 -15.51 -8.30
C ILE A 50 -19.23 -15.36 -7.99
N ILE A 51 -18.39 -16.05 -8.73
CA ILE A 51 -16.93 -16.01 -8.55
C ILE A 51 -16.41 -14.61 -8.82
N PHE A 52 -16.88 -13.93 -9.89
CA PHE A 52 -16.49 -12.55 -10.17
C PHE A 52 -16.94 -11.60 -9.07
N THR A 53 -18.13 -11.79 -8.49
CA THR A 53 -18.61 -10.97 -7.40
C THR A 53 -17.67 -11.07 -6.19
N PHE A 54 -17.34 -12.29 -5.78
CA PHE A 54 -16.42 -12.49 -4.67
C PHE A 54 -14.99 -12.04 -4.98
N LEU A 55 -14.54 -12.21 -6.23
CA LEU A 55 -13.24 -11.73 -6.66
C LEU A 55 -13.14 -10.20 -6.52
N PHE A 56 -14.13 -9.47 -7.03
CA PHE A 56 -14.13 -8.02 -6.95
C PHE A 56 -14.24 -7.53 -5.51
N LEU A 57 -15.01 -8.20 -4.67
CA LEU A 57 -15.12 -7.88 -3.26
C LEU A 57 -13.78 -8.10 -2.56
N GLY A 58 -13.12 -9.24 -2.80
CA GLY A 58 -11.83 -9.57 -2.21
C GLY A 58 -10.73 -8.62 -2.64
N VAL A 59 -10.64 -8.33 -3.94
CA VAL A 59 -9.66 -7.37 -4.47
C VAL A 59 -9.93 -5.97 -3.94
N GLY A 60 -11.21 -5.57 -3.83
CA GLY A 60 -11.57 -4.28 -3.26
C GLY A 60 -11.10 -4.12 -1.83
N VAL A 61 -11.26 -5.15 -0.99
CA VAL A 61 -10.77 -5.14 0.39
C VAL A 61 -9.24 -5.09 0.42
N LEU A 62 -8.57 -5.88 -0.42
CA LEU A 62 -7.11 -5.88 -0.50
C LEU A 62 -6.55 -4.52 -0.95
N GLU A 63 -7.24 -3.82 -1.83
CA GLU A 63 -6.85 -2.49 -2.28
C GLU A 63 -7.11 -1.41 -1.23
N ALA A 64 -8.13 -1.57 -0.39
CA ALA A 64 -8.46 -0.60 0.64
C ALA A 64 -7.33 -0.46 1.67
N PHE A 65 -6.72 -1.56 2.10
CA PHE A 65 -5.61 -1.52 3.04
C PHE A 65 -4.39 -0.75 2.50
N PRO A 66 -3.94 -0.98 1.26
CA PRO A 66 -2.88 -0.16 0.67
C PRO A 66 -3.18 1.32 0.63
N ILE A 67 -4.41 1.70 0.30
CA ILE A 67 -4.81 3.11 0.24
C ILE A 67 -4.73 3.76 1.62
N ILE A 68 -5.23 3.07 2.65
CA ILE A 68 -5.16 3.56 4.03
C ILE A 68 -3.71 3.68 4.49
N SER A 69 -2.88 2.68 4.20
CA SER A 69 -1.46 2.68 4.57
C SER A 69 -0.70 3.80 3.88
N LEU A 70 -0.98 4.05 2.62
CA LEU A 70 -0.35 5.13 1.87
C LEU A 70 -0.75 6.50 2.42
N GLY A 71 -2.03 6.67 2.78
CA GLY A 71 -2.51 7.88 3.44
C GLY A 71 -1.81 8.12 4.76
N LEU A 72 -1.63 7.08 5.57
CA LEU A 72 -0.90 7.16 6.83
C LEU A 72 0.56 7.51 6.59
N ALA A 73 1.20 6.95 5.56
CA ALA A 73 2.57 7.25 5.21
C ALA A 73 2.75 8.72 4.83
N PHE A 74 1.84 9.28 4.04
CA PHE A 74 1.85 10.70 3.72
C PHE A 74 1.61 11.56 4.94
N TYR A 75 0.74 11.14 5.84
CA TYR A 75 0.50 11.84 7.09
C TYR A 75 1.79 11.95 7.92
N LEU A 76 2.52 10.84 8.05
CA LEU A 76 3.79 10.84 8.77
C LEU A 76 4.81 11.76 8.10
N LEU A 77 4.86 11.76 6.78
CA LEU A 77 5.82 12.53 6.01
C LEU A 77 5.55 14.03 6.10
N LEU A 78 4.27 14.43 5.96
CA LEU A 78 3.90 15.84 5.80
C LEU A 78 3.53 16.53 7.12
N VAL A 79 2.99 15.78 8.08
CA VAL A 79 2.45 16.36 9.31
C VAL A 79 3.31 16.05 10.53
N VAL A 80 3.58 14.78 10.79
CA VAL A 80 4.29 14.38 12.01
C VAL A 80 5.75 14.79 11.95
N ALA A 81 6.44 14.43 10.87
CA ALA A 81 7.87 14.78 10.71
C ALA A 81 8.04 16.14 10.04
N ASN A 82 7.03 16.63 9.34
CA ASN A 82 7.05 17.91 8.64
C ASN A 82 8.30 18.03 7.73
N VAL A 83 8.54 17.00 6.94
CA VAL A 83 9.73 16.90 6.11
C VAL A 83 9.91 18.09 5.16
N PRO A 84 8.85 18.63 4.50
CA PRO A 84 9.05 19.79 3.64
C PRO A 84 9.65 21.01 4.36
N ALA A 85 9.21 21.28 5.59
CA ALA A 85 9.76 22.38 6.38
C ALA A 85 11.20 22.08 6.83
N LEU A 86 11.47 20.83 7.20
CA LEU A 86 12.82 20.40 7.58
C LEU A 86 13.79 20.52 6.39
N LEU A 87 13.36 20.10 5.20
CA LEU A 87 14.18 20.22 4.00
C LEU A 87 14.46 21.69 3.64
N ALA A 88 13.44 22.53 3.77
CA ALA A 88 13.62 23.97 3.54
C ALA A 88 14.61 24.58 4.53
N HIS A 89 14.54 24.17 5.80
CA HIS A 89 15.47 24.62 6.85
C HIS A 89 16.90 24.17 6.55
N LEU A 90 17.07 22.92 6.12
CA LEU A 90 18.38 22.36 5.82
C LEU A 90 19.02 22.94 4.56
N SER A 91 18.22 23.48 3.63
CA SER A 91 18.71 24.05 2.38
C SER A 91 19.30 25.46 2.56
N HIS A 92 19.11 26.08 3.71
CA HIS A 92 19.70 27.35 4.05
C HIS A 92 20.96 27.15 4.90
#